data_02e1b52c9ff7c0e09a6d66a4b390a740
#
_entry.id   02e1b52c9ff7c0e09a6d66a4b390a740
#
_cell.length_a   1.000
_cell.length_b   1.000
_cell.length_c   1.000
_cell.angle_alpha   90.00
_cell.angle_beta   90.00
_cell.angle_gamma   90.00
#
_symmetry.space_group_name_H-M   'P 1'
#
loop_
_entity.id
_entity.type
_entity.pdbx_description
1 polymer ?
#
loop_
_entity_poly.entity_id
_entity_poly.type
_entity_poly.pdbx_seq_one_letter_code
_entity_poly.pdbx_strand_id
1 'polypeptide(L)'
;MRLELAQPVPAPNHLVVSDDVVLDDLLRIDHVAFDDFWQFDRVGLEEAINATSNARTLTIRGPEADPVAYAVIGLGHAISYLQRLAVHPDWQRSGMGRSLVRASVRVARTAGTRAMVLNTQQENEAAIRLYASEGFVTQPESLTVFRRS
;
A
#
# COMPACT_ATOMS: atom_id res chain seq x y z
N MET A 1 7.86 2.72 -8.47
CA MET A 1 7.08 3.89 -8.93
C MET A 1 7.12 4.98 -7.87
N ARG A 2 6.93 6.19 -8.30
CA ARG A 2 7.04 7.35 -7.42
C ARG A 2 5.94 8.36 -7.71
N LEU A 3 5.38 8.97 -6.68
CA LEU A 3 4.41 10.04 -6.78
C LEU A 3 4.90 11.24 -5.99
N GLU A 4 4.93 12.41 -6.65
CA GLU A 4 5.20 13.68 -5.97
C GLU A 4 3.95 14.12 -5.23
N LEU A 5 4.10 14.62 -4.00
CA LEU A 5 2.97 14.89 -3.12
C LEU A 5 2.61 16.38 -3.04
N ALA A 6 3.08 17.18 -4.00
CA ALA A 6 2.83 18.62 -3.99
C ALA A 6 1.36 18.98 -4.26
N GLN A 7 0.64 18.09 -4.96
CA GLN A 7 -0.73 18.38 -5.36
C GLN A 7 -1.74 17.66 -4.46
N PRO A 8 -2.89 18.25 -4.22
CA PRO A 8 -3.97 17.55 -3.51
C PRO A 8 -4.40 16.29 -4.27
N VAL A 9 -4.87 15.29 -3.55
CA VAL A 9 -5.32 14.04 -4.14
C VAL A 9 -6.80 13.85 -3.89
N PRO A 10 -7.50 13.12 -4.78
CA PRO A 10 -8.91 12.84 -4.58
C PRO A 10 -9.14 12.04 -3.30
N ALA A 11 -10.30 12.18 -2.73
CA ALA A 11 -10.69 11.41 -1.56
C ALA A 11 -10.94 9.95 -1.94
N PRO A 12 -10.71 9.01 -1.02
CA PRO A 12 -11.11 7.63 -1.26
C PRO A 12 -12.63 7.50 -1.30
N ASN A 13 -13.12 6.53 -2.07
CA ASN A 13 -14.55 6.26 -2.19
C ASN A 13 -15.07 5.30 -1.12
N HIS A 14 -14.18 4.58 -0.44
CA HIS A 14 -14.53 3.65 0.64
C HIS A 14 -14.02 4.21 1.95
N LEU A 15 -14.69 3.85 3.04
CA LEU A 15 -14.20 4.22 4.35
C LEU A 15 -12.93 3.45 4.67
N VAL A 16 -11.85 4.18 4.86
CA VAL A 16 -10.55 3.60 5.19
C VAL A 16 -10.22 3.96 6.63
N VAL A 17 -9.91 2.95 7.40
CA VAL A 17 -9.66 3.09 8.84
C VAL A 17 -8.18 2.90 9.12
N SER A 18 -7.61 3.81 9.94
CA SER A 18 -6.22 3.69 10.42
C SER A 18 -6.30 3.45 11.91
N ASP A 19 -6.19 2.19 12.32
CA ASP A 19 -6.31 1.83 13.72
C ASP A 19 -5.43 0.62 14.02
N ASP A 20 -5.52 0.14 15.26
CA ASP A 20 -4.84 -1.08 15.65
C ASP A 20 -5.47 -2.24 14.91
N VAL A 21 -4.64 -3.06 14.29
CA VAL A 21 -5.09 -4.20 13.51
C VAL A 21 -4.47 -5.47 14.06
N VAL A 22 -5.19 -6.57 13.89
CA VAL A 22 -4.69 -7.88 14.25
C VAL A 22 -3.89 -8.41 13.06
N LEU A 23 -2.62 -8.74 13.29
CA LEU A 23 -1.75 -9.22 12.22
C LEU A 23 -2.33 -10.44 11.51
N ASP A 24 -3.00 -11.32 12.25
CA ASP A 24 -3.61 -12.51 11.66
C ASP A 24 -4.65 -12.15 10.59
N ASP A 25 -5.40 -11.08 10.80
CA ASP A 25 -6.38 -10.61 9.81
C ASP A 25 -5.69 -10.14 8.54
N LEU A 26 -4.58 -9.43 8.70
CA LEU A 26 -3.82 -8.95 7.55
C LEU A 26 -3.20 -10.11 6.79
N LEU A 27 -2.65 -11.09 7.50
CA LEU A 27 -2.07 -12.28 6.87
C LEU A 27 -3.12 -13.08 6.12
N ARG A 28 -4.33 -13.16 6.65
CA ARG A 28 -5.43 -13.84 5.98
C ARG A 28 -5.73 -13.19 4.63
N ILE A 29 -5.80 -11.85 4.61
CA ILE A 29 -6.02 -11.13 3.35
C ILE A 29 -4.86 -11.35 2.40
N ASP A 30 -3.63 -11.26 2.90
CA ASP A 30 -2.43 -11.39 2.09
C ASP A 30 -2.35 -12.76 1.42
N HIS A 31 -2.70 -13.81 2.16
CA HIS A 31 -2.61 -15.18 1.66
C HIS A 31 -3.61 -15.47 0.56
N VAL A 32 -4.76 -14.79 0.53
CA VAL A 32 -5.72 -14.98 -0.54
C VAL A 32 -5.52 -13.98 -1.70
N ALA A 33 -4.87 -12.86 -1.45
CA ALA A 33 -4.64 -11.83 -2.46
C ALA A 33 -3.43 -12.13 -3.34
N PHE A 34 -2.43 -12.82 -2.81
CA PHE A 34 -1.19 -13.13 -3.51
C PHE A 34 -1.01 -14.64 -3.61
N ASP A 35 -0.32 -15.08 -4.67
CA ASP A 35 0.00 -16.50 -4.79
C ASP A 35 1.15 -16.85 -3.82
N ASP A 36 1.42 -18.16 -3.68
CA ASP A 36 2.33 -18.67 -2.65
C ASP A 36 3.69 -17.99 -2.66
N PHE A 37 4.20 -17.67 -3.84
CA PHE A 37 5.53 -17.09 -3.94
C PHE A 37 5.59 -15.67 -3.39
N TRP A 38 4.51 -14.91 -3.49
CA TRP A 38 4.49 -13.50 -3.14
C TRP A 38 3.81 -13.21 -1.81
N GLN A 39 3.27 -14.22 -1.14
CA GLN A 39 2.63 -14.04 0.16
C GLN A 39 3.64 -13.62 1.22
N PHE A 40 3.17 -12.84 2.18
CA PHE A 40 3.93 -12.58 3.39
C PHE A 40 3.61 -13.65 4.44
N ASP A 41 4.62 -14.08 5.18
CA ASP A 41 4.39 -14.73 6.45
C ASP A 41 4.40 -13.65 7.54
N ARG A 42 4.24 -14.07 8.80
CA ARG A 42 4.21 -13.11 9.89
C ARG A 42 5.51 -12.30 9.97
N VAL A 43 6.65 -12.93 9.77
CA VAL A 43 7.93 -12.24 9.81
C VAL A 43 8.02 -11.20 8.70
N GLY A 44 7.63 -11.56 7.47
CA GLY A 44 7.66 -10.65 6.35
C GLY A 44 6.76 -9.44 6.56
N LEU A 45 5.57 -9.67 7.11
CA LEU A 45 4.65 -8.57 7.38
C LEU A 45 5.20 -7.66 8.48
N GLU A 46 5.76 -8.24 9.54
CA GLU A 46 6.36 -7.45 10.61
C GLU A 46 7.55 -6.65 10.10
N GLU A 47 8.36 -7.23 9.21
CA GLU A 47 9.46 -6.50 8.61
C GLU A 47 8.97 -5.33 7.77
N ALA A 48 7.90 -5.50 7.02
CA ALA A 48 7.33 -4.41 6.24
C ALA A 48 6.83 -3.27 7.13
N ILE A 49 6.16 -3.62 8.23
CA ILE A 49 5.66 -2.62 9.18
C ILE A 49 6.83 -1.89 9.85
N ASN A 50 7.90 -2.60 10.15
CA ASN A 50 9.03 -2.04 10.87
C ASN A 50 10.15 -1.53 9.97
N ALA A 51 9.95 -1.50 8.67
CA ALA A 51 10.99 -1.08 7.71
C ALA A 51 11.35 0.40 7.86
N THR A 52 10.44 1.20 8.40
CA THR A 52 10.70 2.60 8.71
C THR A 52 10.44 2.81 10.19
N SER A 53 10.94 3.93 10.72
CA SER A 53 10.78 4.25 12.14
C SER A 53 9.33 4.53 12.52
N ASN A 54 8.50 4.85 11.54
CA ASN A 54 7.09 5.15 11.76
C ASN A 54 6.29 4.51 10.65
N ALA A 55 5.19 3.85 10.99
CA ALA A 55 4.36 3.16 10.02
C ALA A 55 2.89 3.32 10.37
N ARG A 56 2.05 3.25 9.33
CA ARG A 56 0.59 3.22 9.48
C ARG A 56 0.04 2.03 8.73
N THR A 57 -0.96 1.39 9.30
CA THR A 57 -1.70 0.34 8.62
C THR A 57 -3.11 0.83 8.39
N LEU A 58 -3.57 0.73 7.16
CA LEU A 58 -4.92 1.14 6.77
C LEU A 58 -5.71 -0.09 6.38
N THR A 59 -6.99 -0.12 6.73
CA THR A 59 -7.87 -1.24 6.38
C THR A 59 -9.18 -0.72 5.81
N ILE A 60 -9.82 -1.56 5.00
CA ILE A 60 -11.21 -1.38 4.60
C ILE A 60 -11.94 -2.62 5.10
N ARG A 61 -13.05 -2.41 5.80
CA ARG A 61 -13.84 -3.49 6.35
C ARG A 61 -14.97 -3.87 5.41
N GLY A 62 -15.27 -5.15 5.36
CA GLY A 62 -16.41 -5.66 4.60
C GLY A 62 -17.71 -5.53 5.37
N PRO A 63 -18.81 -6.06 4.80
CA PRO A 63 -20.14 -5.95 5.42
C PRO A 63 -20.24 -6.58 6.79
N GLU A 64 -19.38 -7.54 7.10
CA GLU A 64 -19.37 -8.23 8.39
C GLU A 64 -18.36 -7.63 9.36
N ALA A 65 -17.88 -6.43 9.06
CA ALA A 65 -16.96 -5.66 9.88
C ALA A 65 -15.56 -6.27 10.01
N ASP A 66 -15.23 -7.32 9.27
CA ASP A 66 -13.88 -7.83 9.23
C ASP A 66 -13.09 -7.17 8.08
N PRO A 67 -11.77 -7.01 8.22
CA PRO A 67 -10.98 -6.40 7.15
C PRO A 67 -10.97 -7.27 5.90
N VAL A 68 -11.15 -6.62 4.74
CA VAL A 68 -11.09 -7.27 3.43
C VAL A 68 -10.01 -6.69 2.54
N ALA A 69 -9.39 -5.61 2.96
CA ALA A 69 -8.28 -4.99 2.23
C ALA A 69 -7.40 -4.24 3.23
N TYR A 70 -6.10 -4.14 2.92
CA TYR A 70 -5.20 -3.40 3.80
C TYR A 70 -4.03 -2.81 3.02
N ALA A 71 -3.40 -1.80 3.63
CA ALA A 71 -2.17 -1.21 3.14
C ALA A 71 -1.26 -0.92 4.33
N VAL A 72 0.04 -1.02 4.10
CA VAL A 72 1.06 -0.63 5.07
C VAL A 72 1.86 0.51 4.46
N ILE A 73 1.94 1.64 5.19
CA ILE A 73 2.68 2.81 4.76
C ILE A 73 3.82 3.04 5.75
N GLY A 74 5.03 3.11 5.22
CA GLY A 74 6.19 3.52 6.00
C GLY A 74 6.42 5.01 5.83
N LEU A 75 6.55 5.73 6.94
CA LEU A 75 6.76 7.16 6.91
C LEU A 75 8.23 7.45 7.23
N GLY A 76 8.99 7.78 6.20
CA GLY A 76 10.36 8.23 6.37
C GLY A 76 10.40 9.72 6.63
N HIS A 77 11.61 10.29 6.63
CA HIS A 77 11.79 11.70 6.91
C HIS A 77 11.30 12.57 5.75
N ALA A 78 11.72 12.27 4.53
CA ALA A 78 11.34 13.05 3.35
C ALA A 78 10.48 12.24 2.39
N ILE A 79 10.57 10.94 2.42
CA ILE A 79 9.93 10.02 1.49
C ILE A 79 9.07 9.03 2.28
N SER A 80 7.87 8.76 1.79
CA SER A 80 7.00 7.71 2.30
C SER A 80 7.07 6.50 1.38
N TYR A 81 6.74 5.36 1.91
CA TYR A 81 6.79 4.10 1.17
C TYR A 81 5.46 3.37 1.30
N LEU A 82 4.86 3.02 0.18
CA LEU A 82 3.72 2.10 0.20
C LEU A 82 4.30 0.70 0.21
N GLN A 83 4.38 0.10 1.39
CA GLN A 83 5.09 -1.16 1.61
C GLN A 83 4.29 -2.36 1.13
N ARG A 84 2.99 -2.32 1.28
CA ARG A 84 2.13 -3.44 0.90
C ARG A 84 0.70 -2.93 0.68
N LEU A 85 0.04 -3.50 -0.32
CA LEU A 85 -1.37 -3.24 -0.56
C LEU A 85 -2.01 -4.53 -1.04
N ALA A 86 -3.08 -4.96 -0.39
CA ALA A 86 -3.74 -6.21 -0.71
C ALA A 86 -5.25 -6.06 -0.59
N VAL A 87 -5.98 -6.65 -1.54
CA VAL A 87 -7.44 -6.68 -1.54
C VAL A 87 -7.87 -8.12 -1.70
N HIS A 88 -8.77 -8.59 -0.83
CA HIS A 88 -9.33 -9.93 -0.94
C HIS A 88 -9.94 -10.12 -2.34
N PRO A 89 -9.71 -11.28 -3.00
CA PRO A 89 -10.17 -11.48 -4.38
C PRO A 89 -11.66 -11.22 -4.59
N ASP A 90 -12.49 -11.53 -3.60
CA ASP A 90 -13.93 -11.31 -3.72
C ASP A 90 -14.30 -9.84 -3.78
N TRP A 91 -13.38 -8.95 -3.42
CA TRP A 91 -13.63 -7.51 -3.34
C TRP A 91 -12.79 -6.73 -4.34
N GLN A 92 -12.00 -7.42 -5.18
CA GLN A 92 -11.24 -6.75 -6.23
C GLN A 92 -12.20 -6.18 -7.27
N ARG A 93 -11.74 -5.16 -7.99
CA ARG A 93 -12.52 -4.42 -9.00
C ARG A 93 -13.69 -3.63 -8.40
N SER A 94 -13.72 -3.46 -7.09
CA SER A 94 -14.73 -2.64 -6.42
C SER A 94 -14.21 -1.25 -6.08
N GLY A 95 -12.98 -0.94 -6.45
CA GLY A 95 -12.36 0.34 -6.14
C GLY A 95 -11.67 0.40 -4.78
N MET A 96 -11.57 -0.71 -4.07
CA MET A 96 -10.92 -0.72 -2.76
C MET A 96 -9.42 -0.46 -2.84
N GLY A 97 -8.75 -1.03 -3.84
CA GLY A 97 -7.33 -0.75 -4.05
C GLY A 97 -7.09 0.72 -4.29
N ARG A 98 -7.90 1.35 -5.12
CA ARG A 98 -7.81 2.78 -5.40
C ARG A 98 -8.05 3.60 -4.13
N SER A 99 -9.04 3.22 -3.33
CA SER A 99 -9.32 3.91 -2.08
C SER A 99 -8.14 3.83 -1.12
N LEU A 100 -7.50 2.67 -1.04
CA LEU A 100 -6.31 2.50 -0.19
C LEU A 100 -5.14 3.35 -0.70
N VAL A 101 -4.92 3.41 -2.01
CA VAL A 101 -3.87 4.25 -2.58
C VAL A 101 -4.13 5.71 -2.21
N ARG A 102 -5.34 6.19 -2.42
CA ARG A 102 -5.69 7.57 -2.12
C ARG A 102 -5.55 7.91 -0.65
N ALA A 103 -6.01 7.01 0.22
CA ALA A 103 -5.87 7.20 1.65
C ALA A 103 -4.39 7.20 2.07
N SER A 104 -3.59 6.30 1.48
CA SER A 104 -2.16 6.24 1.76
C SER A 104 -1.45 7.52 1.35
N VAL A 105 -1.78 8.06 0.18
CA VAL A 105 -1.20 9.30 -0.31
C VAL A 105 -1.58 10.47 0.62
N ARG A 106 -2.82 10.49 1.12
CA ARG A 106 -3.26 11.53 2.05
C ARG A 106 -2.52 11.44 3.39
N VAL A 107 -2.29 10.23 3.89
CA VAL A 107 -1.50 10.01 5.10
C VAL A 107 -0.08 10.56 4.90
N ALA A 108 0.54 10.24 3.76
CA ALA A 108 1.89 10.68 3.45
C ALA A 108 1.98 12.20 3.35
N ARG A 109 1.01 12.85 2.70
CA ARG A 109 0.98 14.30 2.60
C ARG A 109 0.82 14.95 3.98
N THR A 110 -0.08 14.43 4.78
CA THR A 110 -0.31 14.96 6.13
C THR A 110 0.93 14.81 7.00
N ALA A 111 1.69 13.73 6.81
CA ALA A 111 2.93 13.51 7.55
C ALA A 111 4.06 14.42 7.09
N GLY A 112 3.89 15.13 5.98
CA GLY A 112 4.88 16.10 5.52
C GLY A 112 5.94 15.54 4.58
N THR A 113 5.83 14.29 4.15
CA THR A 113 6.77 13.76 3.16
C THR A 113 6.44 14.35 1.79
N ARG A 114 7.45 14.47 0.93
CA ARG A 114 7.27 15.13 -0.36
C ARG A 114 7.02 14.18 -1.51
N ALA A 115 7.25 12.89 -1.31
CA ALA A 115 7.01 11.88 -2.34
C ALA A 115 6.69 10.55 -1.70
N MET A 116 5.98 9.70 -2.44
CA MET A 116 5.71 8.32 -2.06
C MET A 116 6.29 7.40 -3.10
N VAL A 117 6.95 6.35 -2.65
CA VAL A 117 7.61 5.37 -3.50
C VAL A 117 7.01 4.00 -3.21
N LEU A 118 6.89 3.18 -4.23
CA LEU A 118 6.45 1.80 -4.08
C LEU A 118 7.20 0.92 -5.06
N ASN A 119 7.25 -0.36 -4.74
CA ASN A 119 7.75 -1.40 -5.64
C ASN A 119 6.62 -2.37 -5.95
N THR A 120 6.55 -2.84 -7.17
CA THR A 120 5.57 -3.84 -7.56
C THR A 120 6.22 -4.74 -8.61
N GLN A 121 5.78 -6.00 -8.69
CA GLN A 121 6.30 -6.92 -9.67
C GLN A 121 5.85 -6.51 -11.07
N GLN A 122 6.72 -6.71 -12.05
CA GLN A 122 6.41 -6.35 -13.43
C GLN A 122 5.22 -7.14 -13.98
N GLU A 123 5.04 -8.37 -13.51
CA GLU A 123 3.92 -9.20 -13.92
C GLU A 123 2.57 -8.71 -13.39
N ASN A 124 2.57 -7.87 -12.38
CA ASN A 124 1.34 -7.40 -11.76
C ASN A 124 0.80 -6.19 -12.52
N GLU A 125 0.28 -6.45 -13.70
CA GLU A 125 -0.18 -5.39 -14.59
C GLU A 125 -1.36 -4.60 -14.02
N ALA A 126 -2.25 -5.27 -13.30
CA ALA A 126 -3.39 -4.59 -12.70
C ALA A 126 -2.94 -3.57 -11.66
N ALA A 127 -1.97 -3.93 -10.83
CA ALA A 127 -1.43 -3.01 -9.83
C ALA A 127 -0.71 -1.84 -10.50
N ILE A 128 0.11 -2.12 -11.52
CA ILE A 128 0.82 -1.07 -12.25
C ILE A 128 -0.18 -0.08 -12.86
N ARG A 129 -1.25 -0.58 -13.47
CA ARG A 129 -2.27 0.30 -14.06
C ARG A 129 -2.96 1.14 -12.98
N LEU A 130 -3.24 0.54 -11.83
CA LEU A 130 -3.85 1.28 -10.73
C LEU A 130 -2.94 2.41 -10.27
N TYR A 131 -1.67 2.11 -10.00
CA TYR A 131 -0.74 3.12 -9.52
C TYR A 131 -0.53 4.21 -10.56
N ALA A 132 -0.37 3.84 -11.83
CA ALA A 132 -0.20 4.82 -12.90
C ALA A 132 -1.42 5.73 -13.04
N SER A 133 -2.63 5.17 -12.89
CA SER A 133 -3.84 5.98 -12.98
C SER A 133 -3.98 6.95 -11.81
N GLU A 134 -3.29 6.70 -10.70
CA GLU A 134 -3.29 7.60 -9.55
C GLU A 134 -2.08 8.54 -9.56
N GLY A 135 -1.31 8.54 -10.65
CA GLY A 135 -0.25 9.52 -10.85
C GLY A 135 1.17 9.02 -10.56
N PHE A 136 1.32 7.77 -10.16
CA PHE A 136 2.65 7.22 -9.94
C PHE A 136 3.37 7.03 -11.27
N VAL A 137 4.65 7.31 -11.29
CA VAL A 137 5.48 7.24 -12.49
C VAL A 137 6.57 6.19 -12.28
N THR A 138 6.81 5.38 -13.31
CA THR A 138 7.89 4.40 -13.28
C THR A 138 9.23 5.14 -13.23
N GLN A 139 10.07 4.70 -12.30
CA GLN A 139 11.37 5.31 -12.12
C GLN A 139 12.40 4.70 -13.06
N PRO A 140 13.45 5.44 -13.39
CA PRO A 140 14.55 4.91 -14.20
C PRO A 140 15.26 3.73 -13.54
N GLU A 141 16.01 2.99 -14.35
CA GLU A 141 16.78 1.84 -13.92
C GLU A 141 17.67 2.10 -12.73
N SER A 142 18.19 3.29 -12.60
CA SER A 142 19.06 3.65 -11.50
C SER A 142 18.41 3.42 -10.15
N LEU A 143 17.10 3.54 -10.08
CA LEU A 143 16.40 3.30 -8.83
C LEU A 143 16.45 1.83 -8.43
N THR A 144 16.32 0.94 -9.39
CA THR A 144 16.37 -0.48 -9.10
C THR A 144 17.74 -0.90 -8.58
N VAL A 145 18.78 -0.19 -8.94
CA VAL A 145 20.10 -0.45 -8.44
C VAL A 145 20.18 -0.19 -6.94
N PHE A 146 19.44 0.74 -6.46
CA PHE A 146 19.49 1.11 -5.03
C PHE A 146 18.81 0.15 -4.12
N ARG A 147 17.88 -0.59 -4.61
CA ARG A 147 17.09 -1.41 -3.72
C ARG A 147 17.88 -2.45 -2.98
N ARG A 148 19.04 -2.76 -3.47
CA ARG A 148 19.83 -3.72 -2.77
C ARG A 148 20.69 -3.10 -1.70
N SER A 149 20.61 -1.86 -1.63
CA SER A 149 21.32 -1.15 -0.57
C SER A 149 20.58 -1.34 0.72
#